data_20f71bd435c65aba6b67209550abc504
#
_entry.id   20f71bd435c65aba6b67209550abc504
#
_cell.length_a   1.000
_cell.length_b   1.000
_cell.length_c   1.000
_cell.angle_alpha   90.00
_cell.angle_beta   90.00
_cell.angle_gamma   90.00
#
_symmetry.space_group_name_H-M   'P 1'
#
loop_
_entity.id
_entity.type
_entity.pdbx_description
1 polymer ?
#
loop_
_entity_poly.entity_id
_entity_poly.type
_entity_poly.pdbx_seq_one_letter_code
_entity_poly.pdbx_strand_id
1 'polypeptide(L)'
;MARYRGPRLRITRRLGELPGLTRKVARKAYPPGQHGQGRKKKSEYCIRLEEKQKLRYNYGVTERQLLRYVKKARRASASTGQVILQQLEMRLDNTIFRLGMGPTIPAARQVVNHGHITVNGRVVSIPSYQCRPGDVIGVRPKDASKKLVEANLEFPGLANIPTHLEFDKAKLEAKVNGIIEREWIALNINELLVVEYYSRKA
;
A
#
# COMPACT_ATOMS: atom_id res chain seq x y z
N MET A 1 -4.96 13.81 -8.78
CA MET A 1 -3.90 12.76 -8.81
C MET A 1 -4.40 11.59 -9.66
N ALA A 2 -3.60 11.15 -10.64
CA ALA A 2 -3.95 10.01 -11.49
C ALA A 2 -3.98 8.70 -10.66
N ARG A 3 -5.08 7.95 -10.73
CA ARG A 3 -5.29 6.68 -10.03
C ARG A 3 -5.98 5.68 -10.95
N TYR A 4 -5.77 4.40 -10.70
CA TYR A 4 -6.50 3.37 -11.42
C TYR A 4 -7.98 3.36 -10.99
N ARG A 5 -8.88 3.51 -11.96
CA ARG A 5 -10.33 3.50 -11.77
C ARG A 5 -11.03 2.29 -12.42
N GLY A 6 -10.26 1.44 -13.07
CA GLY A 6 -10.78 0.25 -13.74
C GLY A 6 -11.18 -0.88 -12.80
N PRO A 7 -11.65 -2.01 -13.33
CA PRO A 7 -12.14 -3.14 -12.56
C PRO A 7 -11.02 -3.85 -11.79
N ARG A 8 -11.01 -3.72 -10.45
CA ARG A 8 -9.97 -4.24 -9.56
C ARG A 8 -9.85 -5.76 -9.58
N LEU A 9 -10.98 -6.48 -9.66
CA LEU A 9 -10.99 -7.94 -9.73
C LEU A 9 -10.29 -8.51 -10.98
N ARG A 10 -10.24 -7.76 -12.08
CA ARG A 10 -9.45 -8.17 -13.26
C ARG A 10 -7.96 -8.17 -12.96
N ILE A 11 -7.51 -7.23 -12.11
CA ILE A 11 -6.11 -7.14 -11.69
C ILE A 11 -5.76 -8.31 -10.76
N THR A 12 -6.58 -8.56 -9.72
CA THR A 12 -6.33 -9.66 -8.77
C THR A 12 -6.38 -11.02 -9.45
N ARG A 13 -7.27 -11.24 -10.41
CA ARG A 13 -7.33 -12.48 -11.21
C ARG A 13 -6.04 -12.74 -12.00
N ARG A 14 -5.32 -11.70 -12.39
CA ARG A 14 -4.07 -11.83 -13.16
C ARG A 14 -2.82 -11.90 -12.28
N LEU A 15 -2.77 -11.10 -11.22
CA LEU A 15 -1.57 -10.89 -10.42
C LEU A 15 -1.60 -11.61 -9.07
N GLY A 16 -2.74 -12.23 -8.71
CA GLY A 16 -2.95 -12.80 -7.39
C GLY A 16 -3.56 -11.81 -6.40
N GLU A 17 -3.58 -12.18 -5.14
CA GLU A 17 -4.17 -11.38 -4.07
C GLU A 17 -3.39 -10.09 -3.83
N LEU A 18 -4.14 -8.99 -3.79
CA LEU A 18 -3.63 -7.64 -3.54
C LEU A 18 -4.47 -6.98 -2.43
N PRO A 19 -4.11 -7.20 -1.16
CA PRO A 19 -4.93 -6.77 -0.02
C PRO A 19 -5.09 -5.25 0.05
N GLY A 20 -4.09 -4.49 -0.36
CA GLY A 20 -4.16 -3.04 -0.43
C GLY A 20 -5.11 -2.50 -1.50
N LEU A 21 -5.36 -3.26 -2.58
CA LEU A 21 -6.19 -2.83 -3.69
C LEU A 21 -7.68 -3.09 -3.45
N THR A 22 -8.03 -4.30 -2.99
CA THR A 22 -9.42 -4.73 -2.81
C THR A 22 -9.51 -5.90 -1.84
N ARG A 23 -10.60 -5.93 -1.05
CA ARG A 23 -10.97 -7.06 -0.19
C ARG A 23 -11.85 -8.10 -0.90
N LYS A 24 -12.34 -7.78 -2.10
CA LYS A 24 -13.21 -8.69 -2.83
C LYS A 24 -12.42 -9.87 -3.37
N VAL A 25 -12.85 -11.08 -3.02
CA VAL A 25 -12.29 -12.32 -3.54
C VAL A 25 -12.83 -12.58 -4.95
N ALA A 26 -11.96 -12.99 -5.85
CA ALA A 26 -12.33 -13.32 -7.21
C ALA A 26 -12.98 -14.72 -7.27
N ARG A 27 -14.17 -14.83 -7.84
CA ARG A 27 -14.87 -16.13 -8.02
C ARG A 27 -14.14 -17.06 -8.99
N LYS A 28 -13.37 -16.50 -9.95
CA LYS A 28 -12.64 -17.24 -10.98
C LYS A 28 -11.14 -17.12 -10.75
N ALA A 29 -10.45 -18.24 -10.63
CA ALA A 29 -9.02 -18.30 -10.34
C ALA A 29 -8.10 -18.02 -11.54
N TYR A 30 -8.65 -17.99 -12.77
CA TYR A 30 -7.89 -17.77 -13.99
C TYR A 30 -7.89 -16.29 -14.43
N PRO A 31 -6.88 -15.83 -15.19
CA PRO A 31 -6.81 -14.47 -15.72
C PRO A 31 -8.05 -14.08 -16.54
N PRO A 32 -8.39 -12.79 -16.63
CA PRO A 32 -9.53 -12.33 -17.41
C PRO A 32 -9.24 -12.39 -18.92
N GLY A 33 -10.32 -12.46 -19.71
CA GLY A 33 -10.28 -12.45 -21.16
C GLY A 33 -10.50 -13.84 -21.78
N GLN A 34 -10.66 -13.88 -23.12
CA GLN A 34 -10.95 -15.09 -23.89
C GLN A 34 -9.86 -16.17 -23.72
N HIS A 35 -8.59 -15.76 -23.61
CA HIS A 35 -7.45 -16.67 -23.47
C HIS A 35 -7.00 -16.87 -22.01
N GLY A 36 -7.81 -16.48 -21.02
CA GLY A 36 -7.45 -16.56 -19.61
C GLY A 36 -7.23 -17.99 -19.10
N GLN A 37 -7.86 -18.97 -19.70
CA GLN A 37 -7.71 -20.41 -19.34
C GLN A 37 -6.54 -21.09 -20.06
N GLY A 38 -5.98 -20.45 -21.08
CA GLY A 38 -4.84 -21.00 -21.84
C GLY A 38 -3.56 -21.07 -21.00
N ARG A 39 -2.90 -22.21 -20.98
CA ARG A 39 -1.58 -22.38 -20.36
C ARG A 39 -0.51 -21.79 -21.26
N LYS A 40 0.01 -20.62 -20.91
CA LYS A 40 1.15 -19.99 -21.60
C LYS A 40 2.38 -20.02 -20.71
N LYS A 41 3.50 -20.49 -21.24
CA LYS A 41 4.80 -20.35 -20.56
C LYS A 41 5.13 -18.87 -20.46
N LYS A 42 5.38 -18.39 -19.24
CA LYS A 42 5.76 -17.00 -19.00
C LYS A 42 7.24 -16.82 -19.32
N SER A 43 7.57 -15.77 -20.06
CA SER A 43 8.96 -15.34 -20.22
C SER A 43 9.46 -14.71 -18.92
N GLU A 44 10.79 -14.69 -18.73
CA GLU A 44 11.41 -14.03 -17.57
C GLU A 44 11.03 -12.55 -17.46
N TYR A 45 10.97 -11.86 -18.60
CA TYR A 45 10.49 -10.47 -18.62
C TYR A 45 9.06 -10.36 -18.09
N CYS A 46 8.17 -11.29 -18.46
CA CYS A 46 6.78 -11.29 -18.00
C CYS A 46 6.71 -11.49 -16.48
N ILE A 47 7.54 -12.36 -15.92
CA ILE A 47 7.59 -12.62 -14.47
C ILE A 47 8.04 -11.35 -13.74
N ARG A 48 9.14 -10.73 -14.16
CA ARG A 48 9.62 -9.46 -13.57
C ARG A 48 8.58 -8.33 -13.70
N LEU A 49 7.91 -8.24 -14.84
CA LEU A 49 6.85 -7.26 -15.06
C LEU A 49 5.66 -7.50 -14.13
N GLU A 50 5.22 -8.74 -13.95
CA GLU A 50 4.10 -9.08 -13.05
C GLU A 50 4.43 -8.69 -11.61
N GLU A 51 5.63 -8.97 -11.10
CA GLU A 51 6.05 -8.58 -9.75
C GLU A 51 6.05 -7.05 -9.58
N LYS A 52 6.58 -6.32 -10.53
CA LYS A 52 6.51 -4.85 -10.53
C LYS A 52 5.06 -4.35 -10.54
N GLN A 53 4.17 -4.98 -11.34
CA GLN A 53 2.77 -4.60 -11.39
C GLN A 53 2.02 -4.91 -10.09
N LYS A 54 2.36 -6.00 -9.36
CA LYS A 54 1.83 -6.27 -8.02
C LYS A 54 2.07 -5.08 -7.10
N LEU A 55 3.32 -4.60 -7.01
CA LEU A 55 3.64 -3.39 -6.23
C LEU A 55 2.80 -2.19 -6.65
N ARG A 56 2.82 -1.90 -7.95
CA ARG A 56 2.14 -0.72 -8.47
C ARG A 56 0.65 -0.70 -8.14
N TYR A 57 -0.04 -1.82 -8.32
CA TYR A 57 -1.48 -1.91 -8.09
C TYR A 57 -1.83 -2.02 -6.61
N ASN A 58 -1.07 -2.78 -5.83
CA ASN A 58 -1.32 -2.90 -4.40
C ASN A 58 -1.24 -1.56 -3.69
N TYR A 59 -0.15 -0.81 -3.90
CA TYR A 59 0.06 0.51 -3.28
C TYR A 59 -0.58 1.67 -4.05
N GLY A 60 -1.21 1.40 -5.18
CA GLY A 60 -1.90 2.41 -5.98
C GLY A 60 -0.99 3.54 -6.46
N VAL A 61 0.29 3.28 -6.68
CA VAL A 61 1.26 4.25 -7.18
C VAL A 61 1.32 4.27 -8.70
N THR A 62 1.68 5.41 -9.29
CA THR A 62 1.95 5.51 -10.73
C THR A 62 3.34 4.98 -11.05
N GLU A 63 3.58 4.60 -12.30
CA GLU A 63 4.91 4.15 -12.74
C GLU A 63 6.00 5.20 -12.47
N ARG A 64 5.68 6.47 -12.74
CA ARG A 64 6.60 7.60 -12.50
C ARG A 64 6.96 7.74 -11.01
N GLN A 65 5.99 7.50 -10.11
CA GLN A 65 6.25 7.53 -8.67
C GLN A 65 7.10 6.35 -8.23
N LEU A 66 6.78 5.14 -8.73
CA LEU A 66 7.54 3.94 -8.41
C LEU A 66 9.00 4.06 -8.86
N LEU A 67 9.22 4.59 -10.06
CA LEU A 67 10.58 4.87 -10.57
C LEU A 67 11.35 5.85 -9.67
N ARG A 68 10.68 6.87 -9.11
CA ARG A 68 11.32 7.79 -8.14
C ARG A 68 11.75 7.07 -6.86
N TYR A 69 10.91 6.15 -6.34
CA TYR A 69 11.27 5.34 -5.17
C TYR A 69 12.46 4.43 -5.48
N VAL A 70 12.48 3.78 -6.64
CA VAL A 70 13.61 2.96 -7.07
C VAL A 70 14.91 3.78 -7.16
N LYS A 71 14.87 4.96 -7.80
CA LYS A 71 16.03 5.86 -7.89
C LYS A 71 16.52 6.33 -6.51
N LYS A 72 15.60 6.59 -5.58
CA LYS A 72 15.95 6.95 -4.20
C LYS A 72 16.56 5.76 -3.45
N ALA A 73 15.97 4.56 -3.62
CA ALA A 73 16.45 3.34 -2.95
C ALA A 73 17.85 2.92 -3.42
N ARG A 74 18.20 3.12 -4.70
CA ARG A 74 19.55 2.83 -5.22
C ARG A 74 20.65 3.68 -4.62
N ARG A 75 20.31 4.86 -4.08
CA ARG A 75 21.26 5.74 -3.41
C ARG A 75 21.47 5.41 -1.93
N ALA A 76 20.66 4.51 -1.39
CA ALA A 76 20.78 4.06 -0.01
C ALA A 76 21.83 2.94 0.10
N SER A 77 22.49 2.84 1.24
CA SER A 77 23.47 1.78 1.53
C SER A 77 22.86 0.40 1.79
N ALA A 78 21.56 0.35 2.09
CA ALA A 78 20.83 -0.89 2.35
C ALA A 78 20.33 -1.56 1.07
N SER A 79 19.80 -2.80 1.18
CA SER A 79 19.21 -3.54 0.05
C SER A 79 18.14 -2.69 -0.66
N THR A 80 18.35 -2.46 -1.96
CA THR A 80 17.44 -1.63 -2.78
C THR A 80 15.98 -2.12 -2.72
N GLY A 81 15.78 -3.45 -2.74
CA GLY A 81 14.45 -4.05 -2.66
C GLY A 81 13.75 -3.73 -1.34
N GLN A 82 14.45 -3.91 -0.22
CA GLN A 82 13.92 -3.59 1.10
C GLN A 82 13.59 -2.10 1.24
N VAL A 83 14.48 -1.23 0.79
CA VAL A 83 14.26 0.23 0.87
C VAL A 83 13.05 0.67 0.03
N ILE A 84 12.82 0.07 -1.15
CA ILE A 84 11.61 0.33 -1.95
C ILE A 84 10.36 -0.03 -1.14
N LEU A 85 10.34 -1.22 -0.53
CA LEU A 85 9.20 -1.68 0.27
C LEU A 85 8.98 -0.80 1.49
N GLN A 86 10.02 -0.45 2.23
CA GLN A 86 9.96 0.48 3.37
C GLN A 86 9.38 1.84 2.96
N GLN A 87 9.86 2.42 1.85
CA GLN A 87 9.33 3.70 1.35
C GLN A 87 7.86 3.62 0.96
N LEU A 88 7.38 2.47 0.45
CA LEU A 88 5.98 2.27 0.09
C LEU A 88 5.10 2.05 1.34
N GLU A 89 5.58 1.30 2.32
CA GLU A 89 4.85 1.03 3.55
C GLU A 89 4.77 2.26 4.46
N MET A 90 5.82 3.08 4.53
CA MET A 90 5.87 4.30 5.33
C MET A 90 5.10 5.49 4.73
N ARG A 91 4.32 5.28 3.68
CA ARG A 91 3.40 6.29 3.13
C ARG A 91 2.18 6.43 4.03
N LEU A 92 1.70 7.66 4.22
CA LEU A 92 0.54 7.94 5.05
C LEU A 92 -0.72 7.17 4.61
N ASP A 93 -0.99 7.05 3.30
CA ASP A 93 -2.13 6.28 2.78
C ASP A 93 -2.04 4.80 3.14
N ASN A 94 -0.83 4.23 3.16
CA ASN A 94 -0.62 2.85 3.56
C ASN A 94 -0.64 2.70 5.09
N THR A 95 -0.03 3.61 5.84
CA THR A 95 -0.05 3.58 7.31
C THR A 95 -1.50 3.63 7.83
N ILE A 96 -2.36 4.49 7.27
CA ILE A 96 -3.80 4.55 7.59
C ILE A 96 -4.51 3.23 7.25
N PHE A 97 -4.15 2.58 6.15
CA PHE A 97 -4.67 1.25 5.81
C PHE A 97 -4.21 0.20 6.83
N ARG A 98 -2.94 0.20 7.26
CA ARG A 98 -2.40 -0.73 8.27
C ARG A 98 -3.03 -0.55 9.64
N LEU A 99 -3.35 0.68 10.01
CA LEU A 99 -4.06 1.01 11.26
C LEU A 99 -5.56 0.64 11.23
N GLY A 100 -6.08 0.22 10.07
CA GLY A 100 -7.50 -0.13 9.95
C GLY A 100 -8.44 1.06 9.74
N MET A 101 -7.93 2.27 9.73
CA MET A 101 -8.73 3.48 9.52
C MET A 101 -9.29 3.61 8.10
N GLY A 102 -8.90 2.71 7.21
CA GLY A 102 -9.43 2.62 5.85
C GLY A 102 -9.41 1.18 5.32
N PRO A 103 -10.52 0.71 4.71
CA PRO A 103 -10.68 -0.70 4.30
C PRO A 103 -9.76 -1.14 3.15
N THR A 104 -9.20 -0.21 2.41
CA THR A 104 -8.23 -0.45 1.32
C THR A 104 -7.34 0.78 1.16
N ILE A 105 -6.18 0.65 0.53
CA ILE A 105 -5.30 1.82 0.26
C ILE A 105 -6.00 2.92 -0.56
N PRO A 106 -6.81 2.63 -1.60
CA PRO A 106 -7.61 3.67 -2.25
C PRO A 106 -8.63 4.37 -1.34
N ALA A 107 -9.22 3.66 -0.36
CA ALA A 107 -10.13 4.27 0.62
C ALA A 107 -9.35 5.10 1.64
N ALA A 108 -8.26 4.58 2.20
CA ALA A 108 -7.36 5.32 3.09
C ALA A 108 -6.86 6.62 2.43
N ARG A 109 -6.50 6.55 1.14
CA ARG A 109 -6.13 7.73 0.35
C ARG A 109 -7.25 8.76 0.25
N GLN A 110 -8.51 8.32 0.16
CA GLN A 110 -9.66 9.22 0.16
C GLN A 110 -9.83 9.90 1.52
N VAL A 111 -9.70 9.15 2.60
CA VAL A 111 -9.75 9.67 3.98
C VAL A 111 -8.68 10.75 4.18
N VAL A 112 -7.44 10.51 3.74
CA VAL A 112 -6.37 11.52 3.80
C VAL A 112 -6.68 12.74 2.94
N ASN A 113 -7.08 12.55 1.67
CA ASN A 113 -7.36 13.67 0.75
C ASN A 113 -8.51 14.57 1.23
N HIS A 114 -9.48 14.01 1.95
CA HIS A 114 -10.61 14.74 2.50
C HIS A 114 -10.25 15.46 3.82
N GLY A 115 -8.99 15.33 4.29
CA GLY A 115 -8.50 16.03 5.47
C GLY A 115 -9.06 15.51 6.79
N HIS A 116 -9.36 14.21 6.87
CA HIS A 116 -9.80 13.56 8.11
C HIS A 116 -8.64 13.18 9.02
N ILE A 117 -7.41 13.24 8.55
CA ILE A 117 -6.20 12.78 9.24
C ILE A 117 -5.31 13.95 9.63
N THR A 118 -4.72 13.85 10.81
CA THR A 118 -3.69 14.77 11.31
C THR A 118 -2.38 14.03 11.49
N VAL A 119 -1.28 14.73 11.31
CA VAL A 119 0.07 14.27 11.66
C VAL A 119 0.69 15.34 12.54
N ASN A 120 1.13 14.96 13.74
CA ASN A 120 1.67 15.88 14.74
C ASN A 120 0.73 17.08 15.01
N GLY A 121 -0.59 16.81 15.11
CA GLY A 121 -1.63 17.81 15.36
C GLY A 121 -2.05 18.64 14.14
N ARG A 122 -1.37 18.52 13.00
CA ARG A 122 -1.69 19.29 11.78
C ARG A 122 -2.40 18.43 10.74
N VAL A 123 -3.44 18.97 10.11
CA VAL A 123 -4.17 18.27 9.03
C VAL A 123 -3.27 18.07 7.83
N VAL A 124 -3.11 16.81 7.39
CA VAL A 124 -2.33 16.45 6.21
C VAL A 124 -3.26 15.85 5.16
N SER A 125 -3.34 16.48 3.99
CA SER A 125 -4.15 16.04 2.84
C SER A 125 -3.34 15.37 1.73
N ILE A 126 -2.06 15.08 1.98
CA ILE A 126 -1.14 14.49 0.99
C ILE A 126 -0.94 13.00 1.29
N PRO A 127 -1.57 12.05 0.55
CA PRO A 127 -1.47 10.62 0.82
C PRO A 127 -0.06 10.03 0.68
N SER A 128 0.80 10.71 -0.10
CA SER A 128 2.20 10.31 -0.31
C SER A 128 3.15 10.85 0.75
N TYR A 129 2.63 11.51 1.80
CA TYR A 129 3.45 11.93 2.93
C TYR A 129 4.22 10.72 3.48
N GLN A 130 5.51 10.90 3.73
CA GLN A 130 6.37 9.85 4.29
C GLN A 130 6.37 9.99 5.81
N CYS A 131 5.74 9.06 6.49
CA CYS A 131 5.77 9.01 7.95
C CYS A 131 7.19 8.70 8.43
N ARG A 132 7.59 9.33 9.52
CA ARG A 132 8.91 9.14 10.15
C ARG A 132 8.74 8.54 11.54
N PRO A 133 9.75 7.84 12.05
CA PRO A 133 9.77 7.46 13.46
C PRO A 133 9.57 8.71 14.35
N GLY A 134 8.69 8.60 15.33
CA GLY A 134 8.27 9.70 16.20
C GLY A 134 7.03 10.46 15.75
N ASP A 135 6.55 10.30 14.50
CA ASP A 135 5.30 10.94 14.06
C ASP A 135 4.09 10.37 14.80
N VAL A 136 3.18 11.25 15.24
CA VAL A 136 1.89 10.92 15.82
C VAL A 136 0.80 11.17 14.77
N ILE A 137 0.10 10.11 14.40
CA ILE A 137 -0.98 10.14 13.41
C ILE A 137 -2.30 10.09 14.16
N GLY A 138 -3.15 11.08 13.99
CA GLY A 138 -4.44 11.18 14.66
C GLY A 138 -5.58 11.44 13.67
N VAL A 139 -6.80 11.37 14.20
CA VAL A 139 -8.01 11.73 13.47
C VAL A 139 -8.38 13.18 13.78
N ARG A 140 -8.78 13.93 12.76
CA ARG A 140 -9.23 15.31 12.92
C ARG A 140 -10.36 15.38 13.96
N PRO A 141 -10.34 16.34 14.92
CA PRO A 141 -11.34 16.46 15.99
C PRO A 141 -12.68 17.02 15.48
N LYS A 142 -13.30 16.31 14.52
CA LYS A 142 -14.64 16.54 13.98
C LYS A 142 -15.43 15.24 14.11
N ASP A 143 -16.67 15.30 14.57
CA ASP A 143 -17.54 14.13 14.77
C ASP A 143 -17.68 13.27 13.50
N ALA A 144 -17.86 13.91 12.35
CA ALA A 144 -17.94 13.22 11.07
C ALA A 144 -16.64 12.43 10.74
N SER A 145 -15.45 12.94 11.14
CA SER A 145 -14.18 12.23 10.91
C SER A 145 -14.01 11.06 11.85
N LYS A 146 -14.38 11.23 13.13
CA LYS A 146 -14.34 10.16 14.14
C LYS A 146 -15.29 9.02 13.77
N LYS A 147 -16.57 9.31 13.52
CA LYS A 147 -17.57 8.33 13.10
C LYS A 147 -17.15 7.53 11.85
N LEU A 148 -16.55 8.21 10.85
CA LEU A 148 -16.06 7.56 9.65
C LEU A 148 -14.94 6.55 9.97
N VAL A 149 -13.99 6.92 10.83
CA VAL A 149 -12.87 6.05 11.19
C VAL A 149 -13.32 4.91 12.09
N GLU A 150 -14.17 5.17 13.08
CA GLU A 150 -14.79 4.17 13.96
C GLU A 150 -15.53 3.11 13.14
N ALA A 151 -16.39 3.50 12.21
CA ALA A 151 -17.07 2.59 11.29
C ALA A 151 -16.11 1.74 10.44
N ASN A 152 -14.94 2.28 10.08
CA ASN A 152 -13.92 1.50 9.38
C ASN A 152 -13.19 0.51 10.29
N LEU A 153 -12.97 0.85 11.57
CA LEU A 153 -12.32 0.00 12.56
C LEU A 153 -13.17 -1.20 13.00
N GLU A 154 -14.49 -1.10 12.91
CA GLU A 154 -15.43 -2.19 13.19
C GLU A 154 -15.34 -3.34 12.18
N PHE A 155 -14.76 -3.10 10.99
CA PHE A 155 -14.63 -4.15 9.98
C PHE A 155 -13.63 -5.24 10.39
N PRO A 156 -14.07 -6.51 10.52
CA PRO A 156 -13.18 -7.62 10.79
C PRO A 156 -12.21 -7.84 9.61
N GLY A 157 -10.93 -7.95 9.86
CA GLY A 157 -9.94 -8.29 8.84
C GLY A 157 -8.70 -7.39 8.75
N LEU A 158 -8.56 -6.44 9.68
CA LEU A 158 -7.34 -5.64 9.86
C LEU A 158 -6.63 -6.05 11.18
N ALA A 159 -6.52 -7.35 11.39
CA ALA A 159 -6.18 -7.93 12.68
C ALA A 159 -4.72 -7.69 13.12
N ASN A 160 -3.79 -7.44 12.21
CA ASN A 160 -2.37 -7.36 12.59
C ASN A 160 -1.81 -5.97 12.30
N ILE A 161 -1.77 -5.14 13.34
CA ILE A 161 -1.02 -3.88 13.29
C ILE A 161 0.47 -4.23 13.36
N PRO A 162 1.30 -3.77 12.41
CA PRO A 162 2.73 -4.01 12.44
C PRO A 162 3.41 -3.40 13.67
N THR A 163 4.45 -4.04 14.18
CA THR A 163 5.16 -3.65 15.41
C THR A 163 5.73 -2.23 15.41
N HIS A 164 6.00 -1.68 14.24
CA HIS A 164 6.49 -0.29 14.12
C HIS A 164 5.40 0.76 14.36
N LEU A 165 4.13 0.35 14.49
CA LEU A 165 2.98 1.22 14.77
C LEU A 165 2.36 0.84 16.12
N GLU A 166 2.18 1.82 16.97
CA GLU A 166 1.43 1.70 18.23
C GLU A 166 0.12 2.47 18.08
N PHE A 167 -1.01 1.81 18.30
CA PHE A 167 -2.32 2.38 18.06
C PHE A 167 -3.19 2.37 19.31
N ASP A 168 -3.54 3.57 19.79
CA ASP A 168 -4.53 3.79 20.84
C ASP A 168 -5.92 3.98 20.20
N LYS A 169 -6.75 2.94 20.28
CA LYS A 169 -8.10 2.96 19.72
C LYS A 169 -9.03 3.95 20.44
N ALA A 170 -8.81 4.19 21.73
CA ALA A 170 -9.66 5.07 22.52
C ALA A 170 -9.46 6.54 22.11
N LYS A 171 -8.21 6.91 21.82
CA LYS A 171 -7.86 8.26 21.38
C LYS A 171 -7.92 8.43 19.86
N LEU A 172 -8.03 7.34 19.11
CA LEU A 172 -7.89 7.31 17.64
C LEU A 172 -6.55 7.89 17.18
N GLU A 173 -5.48 7.61 17.93
CA GLU A 173 -4.13 8.09 17.68
C GLU A 173 -3.16 6.92 17.52
N ALA A 174 -2.23 7.05 16.61
CA ALA A 174 -1.17 6.08 16.39
C ALA A 174 0.19 6.76 16.40
N LYS A 175 1.17 6.10 17.02
CA LYS A 175 2.57 6.54 17.01
C LYS A 175 3.38 5.64 16.11
N VAL A 176 4.27 6.24 15.33
CA VAL A 176 5.23 5.53 14.50
C VAL A 176 6.51 5.34 15.31
N ASN A 177 6.79 4.13 15.77
CA ASN A 177 7.96 3.84 16.63
C ASN A 177 9.23 3.59 15.81
N GLY A 178 9.12 3.10 14.58
CA GLY A 178 10.27 2.73 13.77
C GLY A 178 9.99 2.61 12.29
N ILE A 179 10.94 2.06 11.56
CA ILE A 179 10.79 1.70 10.14
C ILE A 179 10.32 0.24 10.09
N ILE A 180 9.40 -0.05 9.17
CA ILE A 180 8.85 -1.41 9.02
C ILE A 180 9.92 -2.42 8.63
N GLU A 181 9.86 -3.61 9.25
CA GLU A 181 10.65 -4.77 8.90
C GLU A 181 9.99 -5.58 7.77
N ARG A 182 10.79 -6.36 7.03
CA ARG A 182 10.32 -7.14 5.88
C ARG A 182 9.21 -8.15 6.25
N GLU A 183 9.29 -8.73 7.43
CA GLU A 183 8.35 -9.76 7.91
C GLU A 183 6.91 -9.26 8.03
N TRP A 184 6.74 -7.99 8.35
CA TRP A 184 5.43 -7.35 8.52
C TRP A 184 4.77 -6.89 7.22
N ILE A 185 5.46 -7.06 6.08
CA ILE A 185 4.91 -6.69 4.77
C ILE A 185 3.99 -7.80 4.27
N ALA A 186 2.67 -7.57 4.34
CA ALA A 186 1.65 -8.56 3.99
C ALA A 186 1.59 -8.91 2.48
N LEU A 187 2.28 -8.18 1.63
CA LEU A 187 2.32 -8.46 0.20
C LEU A 187 3.35 -9.56 -0.10
N ASN A 188 2.87 -10.69 -0.62
CA ASN A 188 3.76 -11.75 -1.14
C ASN A 188 4.37 -11.29 -2.48
N ILE A 189 5.63 -10.86 -2.41
CA ILE A 189 6.37 -10.31 -3.54
C ILE A 189 7.85 -10.70 -3.47
N ASN A 190 8.44 -10.92 -4.65
CA ASN A 190 9.88 -11.04 -4.79
C ASN A 190 10.48 -9.70 -5.23
N GLU A 191 11.07 -8.98 -4.27
CA GLU A 191 11.66 -7.66 -4.49
C GLU A 191 12.85 -7.67 -5.44
N LEU A 192 13.60 -8.78 -5.51
CA LEU A 192 14.76 -8.92 -6.42
C LEU A 192 14.31 -8.81 -7.88
N LEU A 193 13.20 -9.47 -8.25
CA LEU A 193 12.65 -9.38 -9.60
C LEU A 193 12.22 -7.97 -9.98
N VAL A 194 11.78 -7.19 -8.99
CA VAL A 194 11.45 -5.76 -9.21
C VAL A 194 12.72 -4.95 -9.44
N VAL A 195 13.76 -5.18 -8.67
CA VAL A 195 15.06 -4.52 -8.85
C VAL A 195 15.65 -4.87 -10.22
N GLU A 196 15.61 -6.15 -10.62
CA GLU A 196 16.06 -6.61 -11.93
C GLU A 196 15.26 -5.97 -13.07
N TYR A 197 13.92 -5.84 -12.93
CA TYR A 197 13.11 -5.15 -13.94
C TYR A 197 13.59 -3.73 -14.20
N TYR A 198 13.96 -3.00 -13.13
CA TYR A 198 14.42 -1.62 -13.25
C TYR A 198 15.93 -1.50 -13.54
N SER A 199 16.74 -2.54 -13.41
CA SER A 199 18.18 -2.48 -13.68
C SER A 199 18.51 -1.96 -15.08
N ARG A 200 17.64 -2.23 -16.05
CA ARG A 200 17.77 -1.80 -17.44
C ARG A 200 17.06 -0.47 -17.77
N LYS A 201 16.30 0.12 -16.82
CA LYS A 201 15.40 1.27 -17.09
C LYS A 201 15.61 2.48 -16.18
N ALA A 202 16.40 2.37 -15.13
CA ALA A 202 16.57 3.40 -14.08
C ALA A 202 18.00 3.93 -13.99
#